data_301df99804d1bd49520aa960dbb37d38
#
_entry.id   301df99804d1bd49520aa960dbb37d38
#
_cell.length_a   1.000
_cell.length_b   1.000
_cell.length_c   1.000
_cell.angle_alpha   90.00
_cell.angle_beta   90.00
_cell.angle_gamma   90.00
#
_symmetry.space_group_name_H-M   'P 1'
#
loop_
_entity.id
_entity.type
_entity.pdbx_description
1 polymer ?
#
loop_
_entity_poly.entity_id
_entity_poly.type
_entity_poly.pdbx_seq_one_letter_code
_entity_poly.pdbx_strand_id
1 'polypeptide(L)'
;FCDDSDGIVIGEGCAVIVLQRLESAQESGSCIYAVIDAIGSSSDGKGRSLTAPSQRGQVLAFERAFAASDRHPSELRYYEAHGTGTPVGDRSEVAALTGFLQASGVDHQRCAVGSVKALIGHTKASAGLAGLIKAALALLHGTLPGQEPLRQPHPELAGDGPVYIPSTASIWPD
;
A
#
# COMPACT_ATOMS: atom_id res chain seq x y z
N PHE A 1 2.98 -9.34 7.12
CA PHE A 1 3.94 -8.53 7.90
C PHE A 1 4.21 -9.09 9.29
N CYS A 2 4.05 -10.42 9.48
CA CYS A 2 4.48 -11.13 10.68
C CYS A 2 5.89 -11.68 10.51
N ASP A 3 6.67 -11.72 11.59
CA ASP A 3 8.02 -12.33 11.57
C ASP A 3 7.96 -13.85 11.34
N ASP A 4 6.84 -14.50 11.69
CA ASP A 4 6.55 -15.91 11.46
C ASP A 4 5.86 -16.20 10.12
N SER A 5 5.80 -15.24 9.20
CA SER A 5 5.26 -15.46 7.85
C SER A 5 6.13 -16.44 7.07
N ASP A 6 5.50 -17.46 6.47
CA ASP A 6 6.17 -18.58 5.82
C ASP A 6 5.91 -18.69 4.31
N GLY A 7 5.23 -17.71 3.72
CA GLY A 7 5.05 -17.62 2.27
C GLY A 7 3.70 -17.15 1.79
N ILE A 8 3.46 -17.37 0.51
CA ILE A 8 2.32 -16.85 -0.22
C ILE A 8 1.13 -17.80 -0.10
N VAL A 9 0.01 -17.31 0.42
CA VAL A 9 -1.29 -17.98 0.30
C VAL A 9 -1.89 -17.66 -1.06
N ILE A 10 -2.17 -18.69 -1.86
CA ILE A 10 -2.75 -18.51 -3.19
C ILE A 10 -4.24 -18.22 -3.06
N GLY A 11 -4.71 -17.18 -3.74
CA GLY A 11 -6.10 -16.84 -3.93
C GLY A 11 -6.48 -16.84 -5.41
N GLU A 12 -7.77 -16.79 -5.70
CA GLU A 12 -8.33 -16.69 -7.04
C GLU A 12 -9.24 -15.47 -7.13
N GLY A 13 -9.31 -14.86 -8.31
CA GLY A 13 -10.22 -13.73 -8.54
C GLY A 13 -9.98 -13.05 -9.88
N CYS A 14 -10.98 -12.29 -10.28
CA CYS A 14 -10.85 -11.33 -11.37
C CYS A 14 -11.43 -9.99 -10.92
N ALA A 15 -10.92 -8.91 -11.48
CA ALA A 15 -11.38 -7.56 -11.17
C ALA A 15 -11.35 -6.70 -12.43
N VAL A 16 -12.28 -5.77 -12.52
CA VAL A 16 -12.36 -4.76 -13.58
C VAL A 16 -12.61 -3.41 -12.94
N ILE A 17 -11.90 -2.40 -13.39
CA ILE A 17 -12.15 -0.99 -13.03
C ILE A 17 -12.45 -0.19 -14.29
N VAL A 18 -13.27 0.84 -14.15
CA VAL A 18 -13.54 1.81 -15.22
C VAL A 18 -12.78 3.08 -14.88
N LEU A 19 -11.92 3.51 -15.81
CA LEU A 19 -11.15 4.76 -15.68
C LEU A 19 -11.77 5.82 -16.59
N GLN A 20 -11.89 7.02 -16.05
CA GLN A 20 -12.40 8.19 -16.77
C GLN A 20 -11.57 9.42 -16.36
N ARG A 21 -11.46 10.41 -17.23
CA ARG A 21 -10.89 11.70 -16.85
C ARG A 21 -11.76 12.37 -15.81
N LEU A 22 -11.17 13.00 -14.82
CA LEU A 22 -11.90 13.60 -13.68
C LEU A 22 -12.94 14.62 -14.17
N GLU A 23 -12.55 15.51 -15.07
CA GLU A 23 -13.44 16.54 -15.64
C GLU A 23 -14.64 15.90 -16.34
N SER A 24 -14.39 14.86 -17.17
CA SER A 24 -15.48 14.15 -17.87
C SER A 24 -16.40 13.39 -16.92
N ALA A 25 -15.86 12.83 -15.82
CA ALA A 25 -16.67 12.17 -14.79
C ALA A 25 -17.57 13.17 -14.05
N GLN A 26 -17.05 14.36 -13.75
CA GLN A 26 -17.81 15.44 -13.14
C GLN A 26 -18.90 15.97 -14.06
N GLU A 27 -18.59 16.23 -15.34
CA GLU A 27 -19.55 16.70 -16.35
C GLU A 27 -20.69 15.71 -16.59
N SER A 28 -20.37 14.40 -16.60
CA SER A 28 -21.38 13.35 -16.81
C SER A 28 -22.14 12.96 -15.54
N GLY A 29 -21.78 13.49 -14.37
CA GLY A 29 -22.37 13.09 -13.09
C GLY A 29 -22.06 11.65 -12.70
N SER A 30 -20.96 11.07 -13.20
CA SER A 30 -20.54 9.72 -12.87
C SER A 30 -20.18 9.60 -11.40
N CYS A 31 -20.43 8.42 -10.79
CA CYS A 31 -19.97 8.14 -9.44
C CYS A 31 -18.44 8.01 -9.44
N ILE A 32 -17.78 8.88 -8.68
CA ILE A 32 -16.32 8.90 -8.53
C ILE A 32 -15.98 8.21 -7.20
N TYR A 33 -15.34 7.04 -7.26
CA TYR A 33 -14.92 6.27 -6.07
C TYR A 33 -13.64 6.83 -5.47
N ALA A 34 -12.69 7.19 -6.32
CA ALA A 34 -11.43 7.80 -5.95
C ALA A 34 -10.80 8.48 -7.17
N VAL A 35 -9.82 9.33 -6.94
CA VAL A 35 -9.01 9.97 -7.99
C VAL A 35 -7.60 9.38 -7.92
N ILE A 36 -7.03 9.05 -9.09
CA ILE A 36 -5.62 8.67 -9.21
C ILE A 36 -4.82 9.95 -9.48
N ASP A 37 -4.17 10.47 -8.47
CA ASP A 37 -3.40 11.71 -8.57
C ASP A 37 -2.11 11.52 -9.36
N ALA A 38 -1.41 10.40 -9.14
CA ALA A 38 -0.16 10.12 -9.82
C ALA A 38 0.16 8.63 -9.88
N ILE A 39 1.12 8.27 -10.72
CA ILE A 39 1.65 6.91 -10.83
C ILE A 39 3.18 7.00 -10.83
N GLY A 40 3.82 6.26 -9.92
CA GLY A 40 5.26 6.06 -9.88
C GLY A 40 5.61 4.62 -10.21
N SER A 41 6.59 4.42 -11.05
CA SER A 41 7.08 3.08 -11.41
C SER A 41 8.61 3.03 -11.37
N SER A 42 9.12 1.87 -11.04
CA SER A 42 10.56 1.60 -11.00
C SER A 42 10.83 0.14 -11.35
N SER A 43 12.09 -0.18 -11.56
CA SER A 43 12.57 -1.54 -11.72
C SER A 43 13.55 -1.85 -10.60
N ASP A 44 13.57 -3.08 -10.12
CA ASP A 44 14.55 -3.53 -9.13
C ASP A 44 15.98 -3.55 -9.69
N GLY A 45 16.11 -3.46 -11.00
CA GLY A 45 17.39 -3.36 -11.68
C GLY A 45 18.22 -4.64 -11.58
N LYS A 46 19.55 -4.50 -11.65
CA LYS A 46 20.48 -5.61 -11.52
C LYS A 46 20.79 -5.85 -10.05
N GLY A 47 19.97 -6.70 -9.39
CA GLY A 47 20.13 -7.10 -7.99
C GLY A 47 20.87 -8.42 -7.83
N ARG A 48 20.76 -9.02 -6.61
CA ARG A 48 21.35 -10.34 -6.29
C ARG A 48 20.71 -11.50 -7.06
N SER A 49 19.43 -11.36 -7.42
CA SER A 49 18.68 -12.29 -8.27
C SER A 49 17.55 -11.54 -9.01
N LEU A 50 16.96 -12.19 -10.03
CA LEU A 50 15.83 -11.63 -10.79
C LEU A 50 14.56 -11.41 -9.96
N THR A 51 14.43 -12.12 -8.85
CA THR A 51 13.23 -12.09 -7.99
C THR A 51 13.48 -11.43 -6.63
N ALA A 52 14.71 -10.97 -6.36
CA ALA A 52 15.01 -10.30 -5.09
C ALA A 52 14.44 -8.88 -5.10
N PRO A 53 13.60 -8.52 -4.10
CA PRO A 53 13.07 -7.17 -4.01
C PRO A 53 14.20 -6.16 -3.77
N SER A 54 14.08 -4.99 -4.37
CA SER A 54 15.01 -3.89 -4.19
C SER A 54 14.36 -2.76 -3.41
N GLN A 55 14.77 -2.57 -2.17
CA GLN A 55 14.32 -1.44 -1.33
C GLN A 55 14.51 -0.10 -2.06
N ARG A 56 15.66 0.09 -2.70
CA ARG A 56 15.93 1.31 -3.50
C ARG A 56 14.96 1.47 -4.67
N GLY A 57 14.62 0.36 -5.35
CA GLY A 57 13.63 0.37 -6.43
C GLY A 57 12.26 0.82 -5.92
N GLN A 58 11.82 0.30 -4.79
CA GLN A 58 10.55 0.68 -4.18
C GLN A 58 10.53 2.15 -3.75
N VAL A 59 11.58 2.64 -3.08
CA VAL A 59 11.72 4.07 -2.72
C VAL A 59 11.66 4.95 -3.96
N LEU A 60 12.36 4.58 -5.03
CA LEU A 60 12.34 5.35 -6.29
C LEU A 60 10.93 5.42 -6.92
N ALA A 61 10.11 4.36 -6.78
CA ALA A 61 8.73 4.39 -7.23
C ALA A 61 7.90 5.37 -6.38
N PHE A 62 8.08 5.40 -5.06
CA PHE A 62 7.42 6.39 -4.18
C PHE A 62 7.84 7.82 -4.53
N GLU A 63 9.13 8.09 -4.63
CA GLU A 63 9.66 9.40 -5.01
C GLU A 63 9.04 9.90 -6.33
N ARG A 64 8.96 9.03 -7.34
CA ARG A 64 8.38 9.38 -8.64
C ARG A 64 6.88 9.64 -8.57
N ALA A 65 6.13 8.86 -7.78
CA ALA A 65 4.70 9.08 -7.60
C ALA A 65 4.44 10.43 -6.92
N PHE A 66 5.13 10.72 -5.81
CA PHE A 66 4.97 11.98 -5.10
C PHE A 66 5.49 13.18 -5.89
N ALA A 67 6.58 13.03 -6.64
CA ALA A 67 7.08 14.11 -7.53
C ALA A 67 6.13 14.42 -8.70
N ALA A 68 5.27 13.47 -9.09
CA ALA A 68 4.26 13.67 -10.14
C ALA A 68 2.90 14.12 -9.59
N SER A 69 2.75 14.24 -8.27
CA SER A 69 1.55 14.72 -7.59
C SER A 69 1.84 16.02 -6.86
N ASP A 70 0.78 16.77 -6.53
CA ASP A 70 0.87 17.95 -5.68
C ASP A 70 0.79 17.60 -4.17
N ARG A 71 0.97 16.31 -3.82
CA ARG A 71 0.85 15.80 -2.46
C ARG A 71 2.20 15.71 -1.76
N HIS A 72 2.19 15.95 -0.46
CA HIS A 72 3.35 15.70 0.39
C HIS A 72 3.25 14.31 1.05
N PRO A 73 4.37 13.55 1.23
CA PRO A 73 4.34 12.23 1.87
C PRO A 73 3.68 12.20 3.26
N SER A 74 3.68 13.32 4.00
CA SER A 74 2.99 13.44 5.29
C SER A 74 1.45 13.37 5.20
N GLU A 75 0.89 13.47 4.00
CA GLU A 75 -0.54 13.31 3.75
C GLU A 75 -0.94 11.83 3.56
N LEU A 76 0.02 10.92 3.41
CA LEU A 76 -0.25 9.50 3.25
C LEU A 76 -0.84 8.92 4.54
N ARG A 77 -2.09 8.49 4.48
CA ARG A 77 -2.81 7.91 5.61
C ARG A 77 -2.92 6.39 5.55
N TYR A 78 -2.89 5.85 4.34
CA TYR A 78 -3.01 4.42 4.12
C TYR A 78 -2.12 3.95 2.98
N TYR A 79 -1.45 2.84 3.19
CA TYR A 79 -0.66 2.13 2.20
C TYR A 79 -1.22 0.72 2.00
N GLU A 80 -1.81 0.47 0.85
CA GLU A 80 -2.21 -0.87 0.44
C GLU A 80 -0.99 -1.59 -0.12
N ALA A 81 -0.42 -2.47 0.68
CA ALA A 81 0.87 -3.08 0.43
C ALA A 81 0.80 -4.28 -0.53
N HIS A 82 1.94 -4.62 -1.10
CA HIS A 82 2.12 -5.90 -1.76
C HIS A 82 1.96 -7.06 -0.78
N GLY A 83 2.61 -7.02 0.38
CA GLY A 83 2.32 -7.86 1.55
C GLY A 83 2.07 -9.33 1.23
N THR A 84 3.07 -10.02 0.69
CA THR A 84 2.91 -11.40 0.20
C THR A 84 3.08 -12.48 1.26
N GLY A 85 3.48 -12.10 2.47
CA GLY A 85 3.80 -13.05 3.54
C GLY A 85 5.15 -13.73 3.35
N THR A 86 6.04 -13.17 2.53
CA THR A 86 7.41 -13.64 2.40
C THR A 86 8.34 -12.84 3.30
N PRO A 87 9.15 -13.46 4.18
CA PRO A 87 9.97 -12.72 5.15
C PRO A 87 10.86 -11.64 4.54
N VAL A 88 11.47 -11.92 3.38
CA VAL A 88 12.36 -10.97 2.70
C VAL A 88 11.55 -9.87 2.01
N GLY A 89 10.43 -10.22 1.36
CA GLY A 89 9.58 -9.27 0.64
C GLY A 89 8.93 -8.27 1.58
N ASP A 90 8.27 -8.76 2.62
CA ASP A 90 7.56 -7.95 3.60
C ASP A 90 8.52 -7.01 4.35
N ARG A 91 9.69 -7.52 4.75
CA ARG A 91 10.73 -6.69 5.39
C ARG A 91 11.23 -5.59 4.47
N SER A 92 11.53 -5.92 3.21
CA SER A 92 12.01 -4.94 2.24
C SER A 92 10.98 -3.83 1.98
N GLU A 93 9.70 -4.20 1.90
CA GLU A 93 8.59 -3.28 1.64
C GLU A 93 8.36 -2.32 2.81
N VAL A 94 8.28 -2.85 4.03
CA VAL A 94 8.11 -2.02 5.24
C VAL A 94 9.29 -1.08 5.43
N ALA A 95 10.52 -1.58 5.26
CA ALA A 95 11.73 -0.76 5.39
C ALA A 95 11.80 0.34 4.31
N ALA A 96 11.38 0.05 3.07
CA ALA A 96 11.32 1.05 2.01
C ALA A 96 10.32 2.17 2.33
N LEU A 97 9.11 1.82 2.76
CA LEU A 97 8.07 2.80 3.10
C LEU A 97 8.47 3.63 4.33
N THR A 98 8.94 2.98 5.38
CA THR A 98 9.42 3.64 6.61
C THR A 98 10.53 4.63 6.30
N GLY A 99 11.56 4.20 5.59
CA GLY A 99 12.69 5.06 5.23
C GLY A 99 12.28 6.24 4.33
N PHE A 100 11.38 6.03 3.39
CA PHE A 100 10.84 7.10 2.54
C PHE A 100 10.06 8.14 3.35
N LEU A 101 9.19 7.72 4.26
CA LEU A 101 8.41 8.62 5.11
C LEU A 101 9.30 9.40 6.07
N GLN A 102 10.27 8.75 6.73
CA GLN A 102 11.23 9.42 7.62
C GLN A 102 12.09 10.45 6.87
N ALA A 103 12.57 10.12 5.69
CA ALA A 103 13.32 11.06 4.84
C ALA A 103 12.47 12.28 4.42
N SER A 104 11.15 12.14 4.46
CA SER A 104 10.16 13.20 4.20
C SER A 104 9.68 13.93 5.47
N GLY A 105 10.31 13.68 6.62
CA GLY A 105 9.99 14.35 7.90
C GLY A 105 8.76 13.78 8.61
N VAL A 106 8.39 12.53 8.33
CA VAL A 106 7.28 11.84 9.01
C VAL A 106 7.86 10.85 10.02
N ASP A 107 7.77 11.17 11.31
CA ASP A 107 8.46 10.42 12.37
C ASP A 107 7.54 9.56 13.25
N HIS A 108 6.22 9.76 13.20
CA HIS A 108 5.26 9.08 14.06
C HIS A 108 4.18 8.36 13.27
N GLN A 109 3.47 7.43 13.92
CA GLN A 109 2.37 6.62 13.37
C GLN A 109 1.35 7.47 12.58
N ARG A 110 1.61 7.62 11.30
CA ARG A 110 0.84 8.45 10.38
C ARG A 110 0.17 7.64 9.29
N CYS A 111 0.86 6.61 8.80
CA CYS A 111 0.43 5.80 7.69
C CYS A 111 0.06 4.39 8.16
N ALA A 112 -1.20 4.05 8.04
CA ALA A 112 -1.68 2.69 8.24
C ALA A 112 -1.26 1.80 7.07
N VAL A 113 -0.79 0.60 7.37
CA VAL A 113 -0.40 -0.40 6.37
C VAL A 113 -1.36 -1.56 6.42
N GLY A 114 -1.84 -1.98 5.27
CA GLY A 114 -2.67 -3.16 5.13
C GLY A 114 -2.42 -3.89 3.82
N SER A 115 -2.95 -5.09 3.68
CA SER A 115 -2.94 -5.82 2.42
C SER A 115 -4.23 -6.61 2.25
N VAL A 116 -4.87 -6.46 1.11
CA VAL A 116 -6.05 -7.26 0.73
C VAL A 116 -5.73 -8.75 0.70
N LYS A 117 -4.46 -9.10 0.49
CA LYS A 117 -4.00 -10.50 0.46
C LYS A 117 -4.13 -11.21 1.80
N ALA A 118 -4.14 -10.48 2.90
CA ALA A 118 -4.46 -11.04 4.21
C ALA A 118 -5.90 -11.57 4.31
N LEU A 119 -6.81 -11.07 3.46
CA LEU A 119 -8.23 -11.43 3.45
C LEU A 119 -8.57 -12.48 2.39
N ILE A 120 -8.00 -12.36 1.18
CA ILE A 120 -8.40 -13.16 0.01
C ILE A 120 -7.26 -13.98 -0.60
N GLY A 121 -6.07 -13.95 -0.01
CA GLY A 121 -4.87 -14.55 -0.59
C GLY A 121 -4.34 -13.75 -1.79
N HIS A 122 -3.28 -14.25 -2.39
CA HIS A 122 -2.63 -13.61 -3.55
C HIS A 122 -3.28 -14.07 -4.86
N THR A 123 -4.15 -13.27 -5.42
CA THR A 123 -4.90 -13.55 -6.65
C THR A 123 -4.07 -13.34 -7.94
N LYS A 124 -2.74 -13.31 -7.83
CA LYS A 124 -1.79 -13.17 -8.95
C LYS A 124 -2.06 -11.93 -9.80
N ALA A 125 -2.48 -12.12 -11.05
CA ALA A 125 -2.67 -11.01 -12.00
C ALA A 125 -3.69 -9.96 -11.52
N SER A 126 -4.72 -10.35 -10.78
CA SER A 126 -5.75 -9.44 -10.27
C SER A 126 -5.42 -8.82 -8.90
N ALA A 127 -4.32 -9.23 -8.26
CA ALA A 127 -4.01 -8.79 -6.90
C ALA A 127 -3.82 -7.26 -6.76
N GLY A 128 -3.21 -6.62 -7.76
CA GLY A 128 -3.06 -5.17 -7.79
C GLY A 128 -4.41 -4.44 -7.90
N LEU A 129 -5.30 -4.94 -8.75
CA LEU A 129 -6.66 -4.38 -8.87
C LEU A 129 -7.49 -4.61 -7.60
N ALA A 130 -7.36 -5.75 -6.95
CA ALA A 130 -8.04 -6.01 -5.68
C ALA A 130 -7.61 -5.01 -4.59
N GLY A 131 -6.30 -4.72 -4.48
CA GLY A 131 -5.79 -3.70 -3.55
C GLY A 131 -6.26 -2.29 -3.92
N LEU A 132 -6.24 -1.93 -5.20
CA LEU A 132 -6.74 -0.64 -5.68
C LEU A 132 -8.23 -0.46 -5.36
N ILE A 133 -9.06 -1.47 -5.59
CA ILE A 133 -10.49 -1.44 -5.26
C ILE A 133 -10.69 -1.27 -3.76
N LYS A 134 -9.95 -2.00 -2.92
CA LYS A 134 -10.01 -1.85 -1.46
C LYS A 134 -9.67 -0.42 -1.02
N ALA A 135 -8.59 0.16 -1.55
CA ALA A 135 -8.20 1.52 -1.24
C ALA A 135 -9.24 2.55 -1.71
N ALA A 136 -9.78 2.40 -2.93
CA ALA A 136 -10.82 3.28 -3.45
C ALA A 136 -12.12 3.22 -2.63
N LEU A 137 -12.54 2.04 -2.20
CA LEU A 137 -13.71 1.88 -1.32
C LEU A 137 -13.45 2.45 0.08
N ALA A 138 -12.24 2.32 0.61
CA ALA A 138 -11.85 2.91 1.88
C ALA A 138 -11.99 4.44 1.85
N LEU A 139 -11.52 5.07 0.77
CA LEU A 139 -11.68 6.51 0.53
C LEU A 139 -13.17 6.91 0.38
N LEU A 140 -13.92 6.19 -0.45
CA LEU A 140 -15.34 6.48 -0.68
C LEU A 140 -16.16 6.44 0.63
N HIS A 141 -15.87 5.46 1.48
CA HIS A 141 -16.60 5.28 2.75
C HIS A 141 -15.99 6.05 3.92
N GLY A 142 -14.90 6.80 3.72
CA GLY A 142 -14.21 7.51 4.79
C GLY A 142 -13.77 6.57 5.92
N THR A 143 -13.40 5.33 5.56
CA THR A 143 -13.08 4.27 6.53
C THR A 143 -11.66 3.76 6.32
N LEU A 144 -10.83 3.88 7.34
CA LEU A 144 -9.51 3.24 7.36
C LEU A 144 -9.70 1.74 7.66
N PRO A 145 -9.34 0.83 6.72
CA PRO A 145 -9.56 -0.59 6.93
C PRO A 145 -8.70 -1.15 8.05
N GLY A 146 -9.31 -1.92 8.96
CA GLY A 146 -8.57 -2.72 9.92
C GLY A 146 -8.02 -3.99 9.29
N GLN A 147 -7.04 -4.57 9.95
CA GLN A 147 -6.47 -5.87 9.62
C GLN A 147 -6.39 -6.70 10.89
N GLU A 148 -6.55 -8.03 10.77
CA GLU A 148 -6.35 -8.92 11.91
C GLU A 148 -5.04 -8.63 12.63
N PRO A 149 -5.04 -8.61 13.98
CA PRO A 149 -3.84 -8.35 14.76
C PRO A 149 -2.73 -9.34 14.40
N LEU A 150 -1.55 -8.80 14.14
CA LEU A 150 -0.38 -9.63 13.88
C LEU A 150 0.07 -10.31 15.18
N ARG A 151 0.33 -11.62 15.13
CA ARG A 151 0.83 -12.37 16.29
C ARG A 151 2.23 -11.91 16.70
N GLN A 152 3.08 -11.72 15.71
CA GLN A 152 4.44 -11.25 15.86
C GLN A 152 4.71 -10.21 14.77
N PRO A 153 4.37 -8.92 14.99
CA PRO A 153 4.58 -7.89 13.99
C PRO A 153 6.08 -7.72 13.72
N HIS A 154 6.40 -7.43 12.48
CA HIS A 154 7.77 -7.08 12.11
C HIS A 154 8.29 -5.94 13.01
N PRO A 155 9.54 -5.95 13.47
CA PRO A 155 10.08 -4.95 14.41
C PRO A 155 9.85 -3.50 14.00
N GLU A 156 9.92 -3.19 12.71
CA GLU A 156 9.64 -1.83 12.19
C GLU A 156 8.17 -1.40 12.31
N LEU A 157 7.24 -2.36 12.51
CA LEU A 157 5.81 -2.10 12.73
C LEU A 157 5.42 -2.13 14.21
N ALA A 158 6.32 -2.58 15.08
CA ALA A 158 6.08 -2.70 16.52
C ALA A 158 6.47 -1.44 17.31
N GLY A 159 7.13 -0.48 16.67
CA GLY A 159 7.63 0.76 17.28
C GLY A 159 6.74 1.98 17.01
N ASP A 160 7.22 3.14 17.47
CA ASP A 160 6.59 4.44 17.24
C ASP A 160 6.98 5.07 15.89
N GLY A 161 7.40 4.26 14.92
CA GLY A 161 7.74 4.71 13.57
C GLY A 161 6.57 5.31 12.78
N PRO A 162 6.81 5.77 11.54
CA PRO A 162 5.80 6.45 10.73
C PRO A 162 4.66 5.54 10.26
N VAL A 163 4.84 4.22 10.33
CA VAL A 163 3.89 3.21 9.86
C VAL A 163 3.34 2.36 11.00
N TYR A 164 2.10 1.89 10.86
CA TYR A 164 1.46 1.00 11.83
C TYR A 164 0.44 0.09 11.17
N ILE A 165 0.06 -1.01 11.82
CA ILE A 165 -1.03 -1.90 11.39
C ILE A 165 -2.29 -1.58 12.20
N PRO A 166 -3.38 -1.10 11.58
CA PRO A 166 -4.64 -0.88 12.27
C PRO A 166 -5.29 -2.22 12.62
N SER A 167 -5.55 -2.49 13.91
CA SER A 167 -6.19 -3.74 14.36
C SER A 167 -7.70 -3.76 14.14
N THR A 168 -8.32 -2.59 14.02
CA THR A 168 -9.76 -2.42 13.80
C THR A 168 -10.00 -1.34 12.76
N ALA A 169 -11.14 -1.44 12.07
CA ALA A 169 -11.56 -0.35 11.18
C ALA A 169 -11.88 0.91 12.01
N SER A 170 -11.53 2.06 11.45
CA SER A 170 -11.77 3.36 12.07
C SER A 170 -12.18 4.40 11.02
N ILE A 171 -12.65 5.56 11.48
CA ILE A 171 -12.90 6.69 10.59
C ILE A 171 -11.57 7.13 9.97
N TRP A 172 -11.61 7.47 8.67
CA TRP A 172 -10.44 8.01 7.98
C TRP A 172 -9.95 9.26 8.70
N PRO A 173 -8.68 9.33 9.09
CA PRO A 173 -8.15 10.52 9.77
C PRO A 173 -8.03 11.72 8.82
N ASP A 174 -8.28 12.90 9.33
CA ASP A 174 -8.12 14.18 8.64
C ASP A 174 -6.66 14.48 8.26
#